data_10e308b553fcf2df0586f43cd76d1acb
#
_entry.id   10e308b553fcf2df0586f43cd76d1acb
#
_cell.length_a   1.000
_cell.length_b   1.000
_cell.length_c   1.000
_cell.angle_alpha   90.00
_cell.angle_beta   90.00
_cell.angle_gamma   90.00
#
_symmetry.space_group_name_H-M   'P 1'
#
loop_
_entity.id
_entity.type
_entity.pdbx_description
1 polymer ?
#
loop_
_entity_poly.entity_id
_entity_poly.type
_entity_poly.pdbx_seq_one_letter_code
_entity_poly.pdbx_strand_id
1 'polypeptide(L)'
;MNANHDAPYAFPGLERIFHERGRLAVCACLVANPDGMRFTDLQDACGLTDGNLNRHLHALAEVGVVTSERVRGHGRPTTIVRITEDGRTRFLSYVDELEAVVRGVQQRTDSPSASRLAQQS
;
A
#
# COMPACT_ATOMS: atom_id res chain seq x y z
N MET A 1 9.67 -18.62 -19.30
CA MET A 1 10.48 -18.97 -18.14
C MET A 1 10.30 -17.92 -17.04
N ASN A 2 10.03 -18.35 -15.85
CA ASN A 2 9.75 -17.44 -14.74
C ASN A 2 11.06 -17.07 -14.01
N ALA A 3 11.53 -15.85 -14.19
CA ALA A 3 12.77 -15.38 -13.58
C ALA A 3 12.72 -15.42 -12.04
N ASN A 4 11.52 -15.35 -11.46
CA ASN A 4 11.34 -15.37 -10.00
C ASN A 4 11.68 -16.70 -9.37
N HIS A 5 11.76 -17.77 -10.15
CA HIS A 5 12.08 -19.12 -9.67
C HIS A 5 13.49 -19.17 -9.07
N ASP A 6 14.42 -18.38 -9.63
CA ASP A 6 15.81 -18.36 -9.22
C ASP A 6 16.16 -17.16 -8.36
N ALA A 7 15.14 -16.41 -7.90
CA ALA A 7 15.34 -15.18 -7.16
C ALA A 7 14.48 -15.18 -5.88
N PRO A 8 14.91 -15.89 -4.82
CA PRO A 8 14.09 -16.05 -3.60
C PRO A 8 13.79 -14.75 -2.87
N TYR A 9 14.51 -13.67 -3.16
CA TYR A 9 14.28 -12.36 -2.56
C TYR A 9 13.64 -11.36 -3.53
N ALA A 10 13.10 -11.82 -4.65
CA ALA A 10 12.52 -10.92 -5.65
C ALA A 10 11.19 -10.31 -5.21
N PHE A 11 10.36 -11.08 -4.50
CA PHE A 11 9.06 -10.62 -3.97
C PHE A 11 8.22 -9.89 -5.02
N PRO A 12 7.72 -10.61 -6.06
CA PRO A 12 7.02 -9.95 -7.18
C PRO A 12 5.74 -9.21 -6.78
N GLY A 13 5.12 -9.57 -5.64
CA GLY A 13 3.95 -8.87 -5.13
C GLY A 13 4.28 -7.54 -4.46
N LEU A 14 5.57 -7.24 -4.22
CA LEU A 14 5.99 -5.93 -3.70
C LEU A 14 6.05 -4.91 -4.83
N GLU A 15 4.89 -4.58 -5.39
CA GLU A 15 4.81 -3.61 -6.48
C GLU A 15 5.29 -2.23 -6.03
N ARG A 16 6.08 -1.62 -6.87
CA ARG A 16 6.69 -0.32 -6.58
C ARG A 16 5.65 0.77 -6.30
N ILE A 17 4.47 0.67 -6.92
CA ILE A 17 3.41 1.66 -6.73
C ILE A 17 3.00 1.82 -5.26
N PHE A 18 3.07 0.75 -4.46
CA PHE A 18 2.71 0.79 -3.04
C PHE A 18 3.89 1.15 -2.14
N HIS A 19 5.09 1.24 -2.70
CA HIS A 19 6.33 1.35 -1.94
C HIS A 19 6.69 2.81 -1.65
N GLU A 20 5.70 3.57 -1.18
CA GLU A 20 5.85 4.97 -0.81
C GLU A 20 4.86 5.24 0.31
N ARG A 21 5.31 5.96 1.34
CA ARG A 21 4.56 6.16 2.59
C ARG A 21 3.14 6.67 2.36
N GLY A 22 2.98 7.70 1.54
CA GLY A 22 1.67 8.30 1.28
C GLY A 22 0.73 7.34 0.58
N ARG A 23 1.22 6.65 -0.45
CA ARG A 23 0.40 5.69 -1.19
C ARG A 23 0.05 4.47 -0.34
N LEU A 24 0.98 4.02 0.50
CA LEU A 24 0.74 2.94 1.44
C LEU A 24 -0.39 3.31 2.41
N ALA A 25 -0.33 4.52 2.98
CA ALA A 25 -1.35 5.01 3.91
C ALA A 25 -2.72 5.12 3.23
N VAL A 26 -2.76 5.67 2.01
CA VAL A 26 -4.00 5.82 1.24
C VAL A 26 -4.64 4.46 0.99
N CYS A 27 -3.87 3.50 0.51
CA CYS A 27 -4.40 2.17 0.21
C CYS A 27 -4.87 1.45 1.47
N ALA A 28 -4.14 1.57 2.57
CA ALA A 28 -4.55 0.98 3.86
C ALA A 28 -5.89 1.55 4.33
N CYS A 29 -6.07 2.87 4.25
CA CYS A 29 -7.33 3.52 4.60
C CYS A 29 -8.48 3.04 3.72
N LEU A 30 -8.25 2.95 2.41
CA LEU A 30 -9.31 2.57 1.47
C LEU A 30 -9.70 1.09 1.59
N VAL A 31 -8.76 0.22 1.91
CA VAL A 31 -9.07 -1.19 2.18
C VAL A 31 -9.95 -1.31 3.43
N ALA A 32 -9.69 -0.50 4.44
CA ALA A 32 -10.49 -0.47 5.67
C ALA A 32 -11.87 0.18 5.46
N ASN A 33 -12.06 0.91 4.37
CA ASN A 33 -13.31 1.63 4.05
C ASN A 33 -13.77 1.28 2.63
N PRO A 34 -14.28 0.04 2.41
CA PRO A 34 -14.58 -0.44 1.07
C PRO A 34 -15.67 0.35 0.34
N ASP A 35 -16.54 1.05 1.08
CA ASP A 35 -17.56 1.91 0.49
C ASP A 35 -17.01 3.24 -0.02
N GLY A 36 -15.75 3.51 0.24
CA GLY A 36 -15.09 4.72 -0.18
C GLY A 36 -14.94 5.74 0.95
N MET A 37 -14.11 6.73 0.71
CA MET A 37 -13.88 7.83 1.65
C MET A 37 -13.96 9.16 0.91
N ARG A 38 -14.47 10.18 1.58
CA ARG A 38 -14.37 11.54 1.05
C ARG A 38 -12.90 11.96 0.99
N PHE A 39 -12.57 12.74 -0.02
CA PHE A 39 -11.20 13.24 -0.20
C PHE A 39 -10.66 13.89 1.07
N THR A 40 -11.47 14.74 1.71
CA THR A 40 -11.06 15.43 2.93
C THR A 40 -10.81 14.49 4.10
N ASP A 41 -11.64 13.46 4.25
CA ASP A 41 -11.47 12.47 5.32
C ASP A 41 -10.21 11.63 5.09
N LEU A 42 -9.98 11.26 3.85
CA LEU A 42 -8.78 10.51 3.46
C LEU A 42 -7.51 11.35 3.71
N GLN A 43 -7.58 12.62 3.35
CA GLN A 43 -6.51 13.58 3.58
C GLN A 43 -6.15 13.67 5.07
N ASP A 44 -7.16 13.83 5.91
CA ASP A 44 -6.96 13.94 7.35
C ASP A 44 -6.41 12.63 7.94
N ALA A 45 -6.97 11.51 7.52
CA ALA A 45 -6.53 10.20 8.03
C ALA A 45 -5.08 9.89 7.67
N CYS A 46 -4.62 10.35 6.50
CA CYS A 46 -3.26 10.08 6.02
C CYS A 46 -2.26 11.19 6.34
N GLY A 47 -2.74 12.32 6.85
CA GLY A 47 -1.87 13.45 7.17
C GLY A 47 -1.20 14.07 5.94
N LEU A 48 -1.92 14.15 4.81
CA LEU A 48 -1.38 14.63 3.55
C LEU A 48 -1.93 16.01 3.21
N THR A 49 -1.15 16.78 2.48
CA THR A 49 -1.63 18.03 1.87
C THR A 49 -2.50 17.70 0.66
N ASP A 50 -3.34 18.67 0.23
CA ASP A 50 -4.16 18.54 -0.97
C ASP A 50 -3.33 18.11 -2.18
N GLY A 51 -2.22 18.79 -2.42
CA GLY A 51 -1.37 18.51 -3.57
C GLY A 51 -0.74 17.13 -3.51
N ASN A 52 -0.27 16.71 -2.35
CA ASN A 52 0.33 15.40 -2.18
C ASN A 52 -0.71 14.29 -2.36
N LEU A 53 -1.90 14.44 -1.75
CA LEU A 53 -2.95 13.45 -1.93
C LEU A 53 -3.37 13.35 -3.40
N ASN A 54 -3.58 14.50 -4.07
CA ASN A 54 -3.92 14.51 -5.50
C ASN A 54 -2.86 13.79 -6.33
N ARG A 55 -1.59 14.02 -6.05
CA ARG A 55 -0.49 13.39 -6.76
C ARG A 55 -0.50 11.87 -6.58
N HIS A 56 -0.71 11.41 -5.35
CA HIS A 56 -0.77 9.99 -5.06
C HIS A 56 -1.99 9.33 -5.68
N LEU A 57 -3.15 9.98 -5.61
CA LEU A 57 -4.37 9.45 -6.22
C LEU A 57 -4.24 9.37 -7.74
N HIS A 58 -3.60 10.35 -8.35
CA HIS A 58 -3.36 10.33 -9.79
C HIS A 58 -2.49 9.13 -10.18
N ALA A 59 -1.39 8.91 -9.46
CA ALA A 59 -0.49 7.78 -9.71
C ALA A 59 -1.20 6.44 -9.54
N LEU A 60 -2.00 6.31 -8.48
CA LEU A 60 -2.74 5.08 -8.19
C LEU A 60 -3.85 4.84 -9.21
N ALA A 61 -4.51 5.90 -9.67
CA ALA A 61 -5.57 5.80 -10.69
C ALA A 61 -4.99 5.37 -12.03
N GLU A 62 -3.82 5.86 -12.40
CA GLU A 62 -3.17 5.50 -13.68
C GLU A 62 -2.92 4.00 -13.79
N VAL A 63 -2.65 3.33 -12.69
CA VAL A 63 -2.40 1.88 -12.69
C VAL A 63 -3.62 1.07 -12.24
N GLY A 64 -4.79 1.71 -12.17
CA GLY A 64 -6.05 1.03 -11.92
C GLY A 64 -6.30 0.63 -10.48
N VAL A 65 -5.59 1.22 -9.51
CA VAL A 65 -5.73 0.86 -8.09
C VAL A 65 -6.88 1.60 -7.43
N VAL A 66 -7.11 2.87 -7.77
CA VAL A 66 -8.19 3.68 -7.17
C VAL A 66 -9.03 4.31 -8.25
N THR A 67 -10.25 4.69 -7.86
CA THR A 67 -11.15 5.53 -8.64
C THR A 67 -11.62 6.68 -7.78
N SER A 68 -11.97 7.80 -8.42
CA SER A 68 -12.54 8.97 -7.77
C SER A 68 -13.83 9.35 -8.47
N GLU A 69 -14.83 9.73 -7.69
CA GLU A 69 -16.14 10.09 -8.20
C GLU A 69 -16.61 11.37 -7.52
N ARG A 70 -17.10 12.32 -8.33
CA ARG A 70 -17.75 13.53 -7.80
C ARG A 70 -19.21 13.21 -7.54
N VAL A 71 -19.61 13.30 -6.29
CA VAL A 71 -20.98 13.00 -5.86
C VAL A 71 -21.67 14.30 -5.46
N ARG A 72 -22.84 14.53 -6.05
CA ARG A 72 -23.69 15.65 -5.66
C ARG A 72 -24.73 15.14 -4.69
N GLY A 73 -24.68 15.66 -3.49
CA GLY A 73 -25.68 15.43 -2.47
C GLY A 73 -26.31 16.74 -2.06
N HIS A 74 -26.71 16.83 -0.81
CA HIS A 74 -27.18 18.08 -0.23
C HIS A 74 -25.97 18.98 0.02
N GLY A 75 -25.83 20.08 -0.72
CA GLY A 75 -24.75 21.04 -0.57
C GLY A 75 -23.67 20.89 -1.63
N ARG A 76 -22.39 21.04 -1.24
CA ARG A 76 -21.27 21.04 -2.16
C ARG A 76 -20.98 19.66 -2.73
N PRO A 77 -20.58 19.57 -4.00
CA PRO A 77 -20.08 18.31 -4.54
C PRO A 77 -18.91 17.79 -3.72
N THR A 78 -18.89 16.49 -3.50
CA THR A 78 -17.86 15.83 -2.71
C THR A 78 -17.17 14.78 -3.58
N THR A 79 -15.87 14.69 -3.48
CA THR A 79 -15.13 13.63 -4.15
C THR A 79 -15.03 12.42 -3.24
N ILE A 80 -15.51 11.28 -3.74
CA ILE A 80 -15.39 10.00 -3.04
C ILE A 80 -14.31 9.18 -3.74
N VAL A 81 -13.38 8.67 -2.96
CA VAL A 81 -12.27 7.84 -3.44
C VAL A 81 -12.51 6.40 -3.00
N ARG A 82 -12.34 5.47 -3.92
CA ARG A 82 -12.49 4.03 -3.65
C ARG A 82 -11.28 3.28 -4.17
N ILE A 83 -10.91 2.21 -3.48
CA ILE A 83 -9.96 1.26 -4.02
C ILE A 83 -10.74 0.32 -4.97
N THR A 84 -10.17 -0.01 -6.11
CA THR A 84 -10.78 -0.96 -7.05
C THR A 84 -10.61 -2.38 -6.53
N GLU A 85 -11.39 -3.32 -7.05
CA GLU A 85 -11.22 -4.73 -6.71
C GLU A 85 -9.81 -5.21 -7.07
N ASP A 86 -9.33 -4.86 -8.25
CA ASP A 86 -7.97 -5.18 -8.66
C ASP A 86 -6.93 -4.54 -7.73
N GLY A 87 -7.12 -3.26 -7.39
CA GLY A 87 -6.22 -2.56 -6.48
C GLY A 87 -6.18 -3.20 -5.10
N ARG A 88 -7.33 -3.61 -4.59
CA ARG A 88 -7.43 -4.30 -3.31
C ARG A 88 -6.65 -5.60 -3.32
N THR A 89 -6.85 -6.43 -4.34
CA THR A 89 -6.16 -7.70 -4.49
C THR A 89 -4.65 -7.51 -4.54
N ARG A 90 -4.20 -6.55 -5.34
CA ARG A 90 -2.78 -6.24 -5.49
C ARG A 90 -2.17 -5.70 -4.20
N PHE A 91 -2.90 -4.82 -3.51
CA PHE A 91 -2.43 -4.26 -2.25
C PHE A 91 -2.33 -5.33 -1.15
N LEU A 92 -3.31 -6.21 -1.05
CA LEU A 92 -3.27 -7.30 -0.07
C LEU A 92 -2.11 -8.27 -0.37
N SER A 93 -1.83 -8.52 -1.64
CA SER A 93 -0.66 -9.30 -2.04
C SER A 93 0.65 -8.62 -1.62
N TYR A 94 0.70 -7.30 -1.77
CA TYR A 94 1.83 -6.49 -1.31
C TYR A 94 2.04 -6.65 0.21
N VAL A 95 0.96 -6.54 0.99
CA VAL A 95 1.02 -6.68 2.44
C VAL A 95 1.50 -8.08 2.83
N ASP A 96 0.99 -9.12 2.18
CA ASP A 96 1.38 -10.51 2.45
C ASP A 96 2.88 -10.71 2.19
N GLU A 97 3.39 -10.18 1.10
CA GLU A 97 4.82 -10.30 0.80
C GLU A 97 5.68 -9.47 1.76
N LEU A 98 5.20 -8.31 2.17
CA LEU A 98 5.89 -7.50 3.16
C LEU A 98 5.99 -8.25 4.49
N GLU A 99 4.92 -8.91 4.90
CA GLU A 99 4.94 -9.76 6.10
C GLU A 99 5.95 -10.90 5.95
N ALA A 100 6.05 -11.50 4.77
CA ALA A 100 7.03 -12.56 4.51
C ALA A 100 8.46 -12.05 4.63
N VAL A 101 8.73 -10.82 4.16
CA VAL A 101 10.05 -10.19 4.33
C VAL A 101 10.36 -10.02 5.80
N VAL A 102 9.41 -9.49 6.56
CA VAL A 102 9.59 -9.27 8.01
C VAL A 102 9.85 -10.59 8.72
N ARG A 103 9.05 -11.62 8.44
CA ARG A 103 9.26 -12.94 9.05
C ARG A 103 10.61 -13.52 8.69
N GLY A 104 11.05 -13.38 7.44
CA GLY A 104 12.35 -13.85 7.00
C GLY A 104 13.50 -13.19 7.75
N VAL A 105 13.42 -11.89 7.94
CA VAL A 105 14.41 -11.13 8.72
C VAL A 105 14.41 -11.58 10.17
N GLN A 106 13.24 -11.71 10.79
CA GLN A 106 13.11 -12.14 12.18
C GLN A 106 13.66 -13.56 12.39
N GLN A 107 13.37 -14.48 11.48
CA GLN A 107 13.88 -15.85 11.55
C GLN A 107 15.41 -15.88 11.47
N ARG A 108 16.01 -15.06 10.61
CA ARG A 108 17.46 -14.97 10.50
C ARG A 108 18.08 -14.38 11.75
N THR A 109 17.45 -13.34 12.30
CA THR A 109 17.91 -12.68 13.51
C THR A 109 17.85 -13.63 14.71
N ASP A 110 16.84 -14.51 14.75
CA ASP A 110 16.64 -15.47 15.83
C ASP A 110 17.47 -16.76 15.66
N SER A 111 18.16 -16.94 14.52
CA SER A 111 18.97 -18.12 14.30
C SER A 111 20.22 -18.06 15.19
N PRO A 112 20.76 -19.22 15.65
CA PRO A 112 21.95 -19.23 16.51
C PRO A 112 23.15 -18.51 15.90
N SER A 113 23.40 -18.65 14.60
CA SER A 113 24.53 -17.96 13.95
C SER A 113 24.33 -16.46 13.88
N ALA A 114 23.12 -15.99 13.59
CA ALA A 114 22.81 -14.56 13.58
C ALA A 114 22.92 -13.95 14.98
N SER A 115 22.45 -14.67 16.01
CA SER A 115 22.54 -14.22 17.39
C SER A 115 23.99 -14.09 17.84
N ARG A 116 24.86 -15.01 17.45
CA ARG A 116 26.30 -14.94 17.78
C ARG A 116 26.96 -13.74 17.13
N LEU A 117 26.64 -13.46 15.87
CA LEU A 117 27.18 -12.30 15.16
C LEU A 117 26.71 -11.00 15.81
N ALA A 118 25.47 -10.92 16.23
CA ALA A 118 24.94 -9.75 16.92
C ALA A 118 25.63 -9.52 18.27
N GLN A 119 25.94 -10.58 18.99
CA GLN A 119 26.60 -10.49 20.30
C GLN A 119 28.08 -10.11 20.18
N GLN A 120 28.72 -10.38 19.06
CA GLN A 120 30.11 -10.05 18.84
C GLN A 120 30.34 -8.62 18.37
N SER A 121 29.28 -7.95 17.93
CA SER A 121 29.35 -6.56 17.50
C SER A 121 28.93 -5.61 18.63
#